data_707bac7e76bd95c6679bc7ebd9c0fb38
#
_entry.id   707bac7e76bd95c6679bc7ebd9c0fb38
#
_cell.length_a   1.000
_cell.length_b   1.000
_cell.length_c   1.000
_cell.angle_alpha   90.00
_cell.angle_beta   90.00
_cell.angle_gamma   90.00
#
_symmetry.space_group_name_H-M   'P 1'
#
loop_
_entity.id
_entity.type
_entity.pdbx_description
1 polymer ?
#
loop_
_entity_poly.entity_id
_entity_poly.type
_entity_poly.pdbx_seq_one_letter_code
_entity_poly.pdbx_strand_id
1 'polypeptide(L)'
;MAGTLFAAVMMKGKDYDPASVEGVDDLPYEIPNLAVESHQAEIKVPVQWLRSVGHSHTAFATECFVDELAGLAQKDPYQFRRALLQNHPRHLGVLDLAAQKAGWGKPLPKGLSRGIAVHFAFESYSAHVAEVSVEDGNVRVHRMVCAIDCGQYVNPGIIAAQTEGGAIFGASAALFQELTFENGRLQQTNFNTFPVMRMNECPQIETHIVDNHEKSGGIGEPGVPCAAPAIANAIFAATGKRIRKLPIRLSEAV
;
A
#
# COMPACT_ATOMS: atom_id res chain seq x y z
N MET A 1 15.44 26.98 6.50
CA MET A 1 14.41 27.85 7.14
C MET A 1 12.98 27.54 6.68
N ALA A 2 12.70 27.26 5.41
CA ALA A 2 11.32 26.91 4.97
C ALA A 2 10.80 25.58 5.58
N GLY A 3 11.65 24.58 5.75
CA GLY A 3 11.27 23.29 6.32
C GLY A 3 10.88 23.35 7.79
N THR A 4 11.51 24.21 8.59
CA THR A 4 11.20 24.34 10.03
C THR A 4 9.88 25.07 10.30
N LEU A 5 9.52 26.07 9.47
CA LEU A 5 8.24 26.76 9.62
C LEU A 5 7.07 25.87 9.20
N PHE A 6 7.26 25.12 8.10
CA PHE A 6 6.26 24.18 7.58
C PHE A 6 6.03 23.02 8.54
N ALA A 7 7.09 22.42 9.08
CA ALA A 7 6.99 21.40 10.13
C ALA A 7 6.23 21.90 11.36
N ALA A 8 6.56 23.10 11.85
CA ALA A 8 5.87 23.69 13.01
C ALA A 8 4.36 23.90 12.76
N VAL A 9 3.97 24.28 11.54
CA VAL A 9 2.56 24.43 11.16
C VAL A 9 1.86 23.09 11.09
N MET A 10 2.53 22.06 10.56
CA MET A 10 1.97 20.71 10.42
C MET A 10 1.88 19.97 11.76
N MET A 11 2.81 20.19 12.68
CA MET A 11 2.78 19.56 14.01
C MET A 11 1.59 20.02 14.88
N LYS A 12 0.96 21.17 14.58
CA LYS A 12 -0.26 21.64 15.26
C LYS A 12 -0.20 21.56 16.79
N GLY A 13 0.97 21.83 17.37
CA GLY A 13 1.20 21.74 18.80
C GLY A 13 1.38 20.33 19.38
N LYS A 14 1.47 19.30 18.52
CA LYS A 14 1.88 17.95 18.92
C LYS A 14 3.40 17.88 19.06
N ASP A 15 3.88 16.97 19.88
CA ASP A 15 5.30 16.69 20.11
C ASP A 15 5.88 15.65 19.12
N TYR A 16 5.06 15.20 18.15
CA TYR A 16 5.42 14.28 17.07
C TYR A 16 4.90 14.79 15.72
N ASP A 17 5.52 14.34 14.64
CA ASP A 17 5.05 14.60 13.27
C ASP A 17 3.81 13.75 12.95
N PRO A 18 2.61 14.35 12.80
CA PRO A 18 1.39 13.60 12.47
C PRO A 18 1.51 12.77 11.21
N ALA A 19 2.28 13.23 10.21
CA ALA A 19 2.50 12.49 8.98
C ALA A 19 3.23 11.16 9.20
N SER A 20 3.94 10.99 10.32
CA SER A 20 4.62 9.73 10.65
C SER A 20 3.67 8.60 11.06
N VAL A 21 2.44 8.94 11.46
CA VAL A 21 1.44 7.98 11.96
C VAL A 21 0.16 7.94 11.14
N GLU A 22 0.08 8.70 10.05
CA GLU A 22 -1.07 8.67 9.13
C GLU A 22 -1.41 7.24 8.71
N GLY A 23 -2.69 6.87 8.80
CA GLY A 23 -3.21 5.55 8.42
C GLY A 23 -2.90 4.42 9.39
N VAL A 24 -2.29 4.71 10.54
CA VAL A 24 -2.15 3.75 11.64
C VAL A 24 -2.79 4.27 12.93
N ASP A 25 -2.88 5.57 13.13
CA ASP A 25 -3.56 6.17 14.28
C ASP A 25 -5.10 6.12 14.17
N ASP A 26 -5.62 5.95 12.95
CA ASP A 26 -7.03 5.75 12.64
C ASP A 26 -7.34 4.35 12.06
N LEU A 27 -6.55 3.35 12.43
CA LEU A 27 -6.66 1.98 11.93
C LEU A 27 -8.08 1.43 12.13
N PRO A 28 -8.79 1.00 11.06
CA PRO A 28 -10.22 0.67 11.15
C PRO A 28 -10.51 -0.72 11.71
N TYR A 29 -9.51 -1.54 11.89
CA TYR A 29 -9.67 -2.91 12.36
C TYR A 29 -10.13 -2.95 13.81
N GLU A 30 -11.22 -3.67 14.08
CA GLU A 30 -11.75 -3.87 15.43
C GLU A 30 -10.84 -4.78 16.27
N ILE A 31 -9.73 -4.21 16.72
CA ILE A 31 -8.74 -4.84 17.60
C ILE A 31 -8.91 -4.25 18.99
N PRO A 32 -9.24 -5.07 20.04
CA PRO A 32 -9.59 -4.56 21.37
C PRO A 32 -8.49 -3.73 22.06
N ASN A 33 -7.24 -4.03 21.76
CA ASN A 33 -6.08 -3.36 22.38
C ASN A 33 -5.11 -2.97 21.27
N LEU A 34 -5.08 -1.68 20.94
CA LEU A 34 -4.19 -1.09 19.96
C LEU A 34 -3.38 0.02 20.64
N ALA A 35 -2.07 -0.02 20.49
CA ALA A 35 -1.19 1.06 20.86
C ALA A 35 -0.37 1.50 19.64
N VAL A 36 -0.30 2.79 19.39
CA VAL A 36 0.51 3.39 18.33
C VAL A 36 1.52 4.31 19.00
N GLU A 37 2.79 4.03 18.79
CA GLU A 37 3.89 4.82 19.33
C GLU A 37 4.70 5.42 18.18
N SER A 38 5.05 6.68 18.29
CA SER A 38 5.93 7.37 17.34
C SER A 38 7.26 7.68 18.01
N HIS A 39 8.34 7.28 17.36
CA HIS A 39 9.70 7.64 17.78
C HIS A 39 10.42 8.37 16.65
N GLN A 40 10.75 9.63 16.89
CA GLN A 40 11.44 10.44 15.89
C GLN A 40 12.94 10.13 15.91
N ALA A 41 13.43 9.53 14.81
CA ALA A 41 14.85 9.31 14.62
C ALA A 41 15.56 10.62 14.25
N GLU A 42 16.69 10.90 14.88
CA GLU A 42 17.58 11.99 14.48
C GLU A 42 18.36 11.60 13.23
N ILE A 43 17.86 11.97 12.07
CA ILE A 43 18.54 11.78 10.79
C ILE A 43 19.12 13.10 10.28
N LYS A 44 20.35 13.05 9.72
CA LYS A 44 21.01 14.24 9.14
C LYS A 44 20.75 14.40 7.64
N VAL A 45 19.92 13.55 7.06
CA VAL A 45 19.56 13.58 5.65
C VAL A 45 18.26 14.33 5.52
N PRO A 46 18.17 15.35 4.65
CA PRO A 46 16.90 16.00 4.35
C PRO A 46 15.92 15.01 3.74
N VAL A 47 14.74 14.87 4.32
CA VAL A 47 13.66 14.03 3.81
C VAL A 47 12.52 14.91 3.33
N GLN A 48 11.77 14.43 2.36
CA GLN A 48 10.59 15.05 1.80
C GLN A 48 9.49 14.00 1.69
N TRP A 49 8.25 14.45 1.48
CA TRP A 49 7.13 13.55 1.31
C TRP A 49 7.19 12.81 -0.04
N LEU A 50 7.00 11.53 0.01
CA LEU A 50 6.67 10.70 -1.15
C LEU A 50 5.15 10.79 -1.40
N ARG A 51 4.67 10.47 -2.58
CA ARG A 51 3.24 10.34 -2.88
C ARG A 51 2.57 9.42 -1.87
N SER A 52 1.51 9.87 -1.21
CA SER A 52 0.79 9.25 -0.08
C SER A 52 1.41 9.42 1.30
N VAL A 53 2.46 10.22 1.44
CA VAL A 53 3.03 10.67 2.72
C VAL A 53 3.23 9.50 3.70
N GLY A 54 2.72 9.59 4.92
CA GLY A 54 2.81 8.54 5.94
C GLY A 54 2.07 7.25 5.57
N HIS A 55 0.96 7.35 4.86
CA HIS A 55 0.19 6.19 4.40
C HIS A 55 1.00 5.18 3.59
N SER A 56 2.08 5.60 2.92
CA SER A 56 2.90 4.70 2.11
C SER A 56 3.61 3.63 2.95
N HIS A 57 4.17 4.00 4.11
CA HIS A 57 4.89 3.06 4.97
C HIS A 57 3.99 2.40 6.00
N THR A 58 3.01 3.13 6.54
CA THR A 58 2.07 2.59 7.53
C THR A 58 1.18 1.51 6.94
N ALA A 59 0.64 1.70 5.73
CA ALA A 59 -0.13 0.68 5.05
C ALA A 59 0.67 -0.60 4.78
N PHE A 60 1.94 -0.46 4.39
CA PHE A 60 2.82 -1.63 4.23
C PHE A 60 2.97 -2.40 5.54
N ALA A 61 3.28 -1.70 6.63
CA ALA A 61 3.47 -2.34 7.93
C ALA A 61 2.17 -2.98 8.44
N THR A 62 1.06 -2.25 8.45
CA THR A 62 -0.22 -2.71 9.01
C THR A 62 -0.84 -3.82 8.19
N GLU A 63 -0.89 -3.70 6.87
CA GLU A 63 -1.54 -4.67 6.00
C GLU A 63 -0.75 -5.98 5.86
N CYS A 64 0.58 -5.91 5.89
CA CYS A 64 1.40 -7.12 5.97
C CYS A 64 1.25 -7.80 7.33
N PHE A 65 1.16 -7.03 8.42
CA PHE A 65 0.97 -7.60 9.76
C PHE A 65 -0.43 -8.20 9.95
N VAL A 66 -1.48 -7.55 9.46
CA VAL A 66 -2.84 -8.11 9.47
C VAL A 66 -2.91 -9.41 8.67
N ASP A 67 -2.20 -9.51 7.55
CA ASP A 67 -2.09 -10.75 6.77
C ASP A 67 -1.34 -11.85 7.54
N GLU A 68 -0.30 -11.48 8.29
CA GLU A 68 0.42 -12.39 9.16
C GLU A 68 -0.48 -12.93 10.28
N LEU A 69 -1.29 -12.07 10.91
CA LEU A 69 -2.28 -12.47 11.90
C LEU A 69 -3.35 -13.42 11.31
N ALA A 70 -3.79 -13.17 10.08
CA ALA A 70 -4.69 -14.09 9.38
C ALA A 70 -4.07 -15.47 9.20
N GLY A 71 -2.80 -15.52 8.80
CA GLY A 71 -2.03 -16.77 8.67
C GLY A 71 -1.88 -17.52 10.00
N LEU A 72 -1.54 -16.81 11.08
CA LEU A 72 -1.46 -17.38 12.42
C LEU A 72 -2.81 -17.92 12.91
N ALA A 73 -3.89 -17.21 12.56
CA ALA A 73 -5.25 -17.63 12.88
C ALA A 73 -5.78 -18.74 11.93
N GLN A 74 -5.00 -19.17 10.95
CA GLN A 74 -5.40 -20.13 9.91
C GLN A 74 -6.68 -19.71 9.17
N LYS A 75 -6.83 -18.40 8.93
CA LYS A 75 -7.97 -17.82 8.23
C LYS A 75 -7.56 -17.28 6.87
N ASP A 76 -8.49 -17.31 5.93
CA ASP A 76 -8.34 -16.64 4.66
C ASP A 76 -8.12 -15.12 4.90
N PRO A 77 -7.11 -14.49 4.30
CA PRO A 77 -6.75 -13.09 4.60
C PRO A 77 -7.83 -12.07 4.22
N TYR A 78 -8.65 -12.35 3.20
CA TYR A 78 -9.82 -11.52 2.87
C TYR A 78 -10.90 -11.66 3.94
N GLN A 79 -11.25 -12.89 4.32
CA GLN A 79 -12.28 -13.14 5.33
C GLN A 79 -11.86 -12.64 6.72
N PHE A 80 -10.57 -12.71 7.04
CA PHE A 80 -10.02 -12.18 8.28
C PHE A 80 -10.20 -10.66 8.37
N ARG A 81 -9.80 -9.91 7.32
CA ARG A 81 -10.04 -8.46 7.23
C ARG A 81 -11.51 -8.11 7.29
N ARG A 82 -12.32 -8.83 6.53
CA ARG A 82 -13.76 -8.63 6.48
C ARG A 82 -14.43 -8.77 7.85
N ALA A 83 -13.97 -9.73 8.66
CA ALA A 83 -14.49 -9.93 10.01
C ALA A 83 -14.13 -8.78 10.97
N LEU A 84 -12.97 -8.15 10.77
CA LEU A 84 -12.49 -7.04 11.59
C LEU A 84 -12.99 -5.66 11.13
N LEU A 85 -13.72 -5.58 10.01
CA LEU A 85 -14.18 -4.33 9.40
C LEU A 85 -15.72 -4.21 9.42
N GLN A 86 -16.41 -4.98 10.25
CA GLN A 86 -17.89 -5.09 10.20
C GLN A 86 -18.60 -3.74 10.39
N ASN A 87 -18.04 -2.83 11.16
CA ASN A 87 -18.59 -1.50 11.42
C ASN A 87 -18.03 -0.41 10.48
N HIS A 88 -17.26 -0.81 9.46
CA HIS A 88 -16.63 0.10 8.50
C HIS A 88 -17.10 -0.15 7.06
N PRO A 89 -18.35 0.23 6.70
CA PRO A 89 -18.99 -0.18 5.46
C PRO A 89 -18.24 0.27 4.18
N ARG A 90 -17.56 1.41 4.20
CA ARG A 90 -16.79 1.89 3.04
C ARG A 90 -15.50 1.09 2.83
N HIS A 91 -14.81 0.71 3.92
CA HIS A 91 -13.68 -0.23 3.82
C HIS A 91 -14.14 -1.61 3.32
N LEU A 92 -15.27 -2.12 3.83
CA LEU A 92 -15.85 -3.38 3.34
C LEU A 92 -16.22 -3.29 1.86
N GLY A 93 -16.81 -2.17 1.45
CA GLY A 93 -17.22 -1.96 0.07
C GLY A 93 -16.06 -2.10 -0.93
N VAL A 94 -14.94 -1.44 -0.68
CA VAL A 94 -13.76 -1.55 -1.55
C VAL A 94 -13.08 -2.91 -1.42
N LEU A 95 -12.99 -3.49 -0.22
CA LEU A 95 -12.41 -4.81 0.02
C LEU A 95 -13.19 -5.90 -0.73
N ASP A 96 -14.52 -5.90 -0.58
CA ASP A 96 -15.40 -6.87 -1.20
C ASP A 96 -15.39 -6.71 -2.74
N LEU A 97 -15.39 -5.48 -3.24
CA LEU A 97 -15.32 -5.19 -4.68
C LEU A 97 -14.00 -5.68 -5.29
N ALA A 98 -12.85 -5.37 -4.67
CA ALA A 98 -11.55 -5.83 -5.15
C ALA A 98 -11.46 -7.36 -5.16
N ALA A 99 -11.88 -8.02 -4.08
CA ALA A 99 -11.91 -9.48 -3.97
C ALA A 99 -12.83 -10.11 -5.03
N GLN A 100 -14.03 -9.58 -5.22
CA GLN A 100 -14.99 -10.05 -6.23
C GLN A 100 -14.41 -9.95 -7.64
N LYS A 101 -13.86 -8.79 -8.01
CA LYS A 101 -13.32 -8.51 -9.35
C LYS A 101 -12.05 -9.30 -9.62
N ALA A 102 -11.22 -9.53 -8.61
CA ALA A 102 -10.07 -10.43 -8.72
C ALA A 102 -10.45 -11.91 -8.75
N GLY A 103 -11.72 -12.25 -8.49
CA GLY A 103 -12.17 -13.63 -8.37
C GLY A 103 -11.55 -14.33 -7.16
N TRP A 104 -11.48 -13.65 -6.01
CA TRP A 104 -10.94 -14.23 -4.78
C TRP A 104 -11.64 -15.57 -4.46
N GLY A 105 -10.88 -16.56 -4.02
CA GLY A 105 -11.40 -17.92 -3.78
C GLY A 105 -11.49 -18.81 -5.03
N LYS A 106 -11.36 -18.25 -6.25
CA LYS A 106 -11.27 -19.06 -7.46
C LYS A 106 -9.82 -19.52 -7.72
N PRO A 107 -9.61 -20.70 -8.30
CA PRO A 107 -8.26 -21.15 -8.67
C PRO A 107 -7.57 -20.16 -9.61
N LEU A 108 -6.28 -19.98 -9.39
CA LEU A 108 -5.39 -19.24 -10.28
C LEU A 108 -4.68 -20.18 -11.26
N PRO A 109 -4.20 -19.67 -12.39
CA PRO A 109 -3.24 -20.38 -13.22
C PRO A 109 -2.05 -20.87 -12.39
N LYS A 110 -1.47 -22.00 -12.76
CA LYS A 110 -0.33 -22.59 -12.06
C LYS A 110 0.83 -21.57 -11.98
N GLY A 111 1.42 -21.45 -10.81
CA GLY A 111 2.55 -20.54 -10.55
C GLY A 111 2.15 -19.12 -10.14
N LEU A 112 0.85 -18.78 -10.17
CA LEU A 112 0.36 -17.49 -9.67
C LEU A 112 -0.18 -17.60 -8.24
N SER A 113 0.01 -16.53 -7.49
CA SER A 113 -0.55 -16.35 -6.13
C SER A 113 -1.15 -14.96 -5.98
N ARG A 114 -2.09 -14.79 -5.04
CA ARG A 114 -2.76 -13.52 -4.75
C ARG A 114 -2.46 -13.01 -3.36
N GLY A 115 -2.39 -11.69 -3.24
CA GLY A 115 -2.40 -10.98 -1.96
C GLY A 115 -3.37 -9.82 -2.02
N ILE A 116 -3.89 -9.43 -0.87
CA ILE A 116 -4.89 -8.37 -0.73
C ILE A 116 -4.45 -7.37 0.34
N ALA A 117 -4.81 -6.10 0.14
CA ALA A 117 -4.66 -5.02 1.11
C ALA A 117 -5.81 -4.04 0.97
N VAL A 118 -6.16 -3.34 2.07
CA VAL A 118 -7.16 -2.29 2.11
C VAL A 118 -6.66 -1.13 2.95
N HIS A 119 -6.92 0.11 2.53
CA HIS A 119 -6.43 1.28 3.25
C HIS A 119 -7.33 2.50 3.03
N PHE A 120 -7.37 3.37 4.03
CA PHE A 120 -8.00 4.68 3.98
C PHE A 120 -6.92 5.75 3.92
N ALA A 121 -7.04 6.69 3.00
CA ALA A 121 -6.14 7.82 2.84
C ALA A 121 -6.83 8.98 2.15
N PHE A 122 -6.62 10.20 2.60
CA PHE A 122 -7.13 11.43 1.97
C PHE A 122 -8.65 11.39 1.73
N GLU A 123 -9.43 10.97 2.71
CA GLU A 123 -10.89 10.82 2.66
C GLU A 123 -11.39 9.83 1.60
N SER A 124 -10.52 8.94 1.12
CA SER A 124 -10.85 7.90 0.14
C SER A 124 -10.39 6.53 0.61
N TYR A 125 -11.11 5.50 0.19
CA TYR A 125 -10.87 4.11 0.55
C TYR A 125 -10.37 3.36 -0.67
N SER A 126 -9.32 2.57 -0.51
CA SER A 126 -8.78 1.75 -1.60
C SER A 126 -8.53 0.33 -1.15
N ALA A 127 -8.70 -0.63 -2.04
CA ALA A 127 -8.28 -2.01 -1.83
C ALA A 127 -7.65 -2.55 -3.11
N HIS A 128 -6.51 -3.23 -2.97
CA HIS A 128 -5.82 -3.85 -4.09
C HIS A 128 -5.69 -5.35 -3.89
N VAL A 129 -5.89 -6.09 -4.97
CA VAL A 129 -5.48 -7.49 -5.09
C VAL A 129 -4.37 -7.57 -6.14
N ALA A 130 -3.20 -8.07 -5.74
CA ALA A 130 -2.09 -8.31 -6.65
C ALA A 130 -1.98 -9.81 -6.98
N GLU A 131 -1.75 -10.14 -8.26
CA GLU A 131 -1.43 -11.48 -8.74
C GLU A 131 0.04 -11.52 -9.15
N VAL A 132 0.82 -12.39 -8.51
CA VAL A 132 2.27 -12.48 -8.72
C VAL A 132 2.71 -13.90 -9.03
N SER A 133 3.83 -14.03 -9.78
CA SER A 133 4.65 -15.23 -9.80
C SER A 133 6.00 -14.96 -9.15
N VAL A 134 6.59 -16.03 -8.60
CA VAL A 134 7.95 -16.02 -8.05
C VAL A 134 8.71 -17.17 -8.68
N GLU A 135 9.69 -16.84 -9.51
CA GLU A 135 10.51 -17.81 -10.25
C GLU A 135 11.99 -17.42 -10.11
N ASP A 136 12.82 -18.38 -9.73
CA ASP A 136 14.28 -18.19 -9.57
C ASP A 136 14.68 -16.94 -8.76
N GLY A 137 13.91 -16.65 -7.70
CA GLY A 137 14.16 -15.47 -6.87
C GLY A 137 13.67 -14.15 -7.44
N ASN A 138 13.03 -14.15 -8.60
CA ASN A 138 12.46 -12.98 -9.24
C ASN A 138 10.95 -12.90 -9.01
N VAL A 139 10.47 -11.72 -8.67
CA VAL A 139 9.04 -11.42 -8.51
C VAL A 139 8.53 -10.73 -9.76
N ARG A 140 7.44 -11.24 -10.32
CA ARG A 140 6.69 -10.56 -11.38
C ARG A 140 5.26 -10.33 -10.94
N VAL A 141 4.82 -9.09 -11.02
CA VAL A 141 3.41 -8.72 -10.85
C VAL A 141 2.74 -8.80 -12.22
N HIS A 142 1.72 -9.62 -12.32
CA HIS A 142 1.01 -9.84 -13.59
C HIS A 142 -0.24 -8.98 -13.71
N ARG A 143 -0.99 -8.86 -12.61
CA ARG A 143 -2.26 -8.16 -12.57
C ARG A 143 -2.45 -7.49 -11.20
N MET A 144 -3.07 -6.32 -11.22
CA MET A 144 -3.55 -5.65 -10.02
C MET A 144 -5.00 -5.23 -10.22
N VAL A 145 -5.87 -5.66 -9.34
CA VAL A 145 -7.28 -5.25 -9.30
C VAL A 145 -7.43 -4.25 -8.18
N CYS A 146 -7.76 -3.01 -8.53
CA CYS A 146 -7.86 -1.88 -7.62
C CYS A 146 -9.33 -1.45 -7.49
N ALA A 147 -9.87 -1.50 -6.30
CA ALA A 147 -11.16 -0.90 -5.96
C ALA A 147 -10.93 0.42 -5.25
N ILE A 148 -11.72 1.44 -5.57
CA ILE A 148 -11.63 2.78 -5.00
C ILE A 148 -13.02 3.33 -4.67
N ASP A 149 -13.16 3.91 -3.49
CA ASP A 149 -14.29 4.72 -3.06
C ASP A 149 -13.80 6.11 -2.68
N CYS A 150 -14.01 7.07 -3.56
CA CYS A 150 -13.67 8.47 -3.33
C CYS A 150 -14.92 9.36 -3.15
N GLY A 151 -16.07 8.76 -2.82
CA GLY A 151 -17.35 9.48 -2.76
C GLY A 151 -17.82 9.96 -4.13
N GLN A 152 -18.51 11.08 -4.16
CA GLN A 152 -18.98 11.67 -5.42
C GLN A 152 -17.80 12.12 -6.29
N TYR A 153 -17.86 11.83 -7.57
CA TYR A 153 -16.84 12.18 -8.55
C TYR A 153 -17.47 12.71 -9.86
N VAL A 154 -16.68 13.46 -10.62
CA VAL A 154 -17.14 14.08 -11.88
C VAL A 154 -16.75 13.22 -13.09
N ASN A 155 -15.53 12.69 -13.09
CA ASN A 155 -14.98 11.98 -14.26
C ASN A 155 -14.36 10.65 -13.86
N PRO A 156 -15.01 9.50 -14.16
CA PRO A 156 -14.48 8.18 -13.81
C PRO A 156 -13.15 7.85 -14.51
N GLY A 157 -12.91 8.40 -15.69
CA GLY A 157 -11.64 8.19 -16.40
C GLY A 157 -10.45 8.82 -15.67
N ILE A 158 -10.64 9.97 -15.02
CA ILE A 158 -9.60 10.60 -14.19
C ILE A 158 -9.38 9.76 -12.92
N ILE A 159 -10.44 9.25 -12.30
CA ILE A 159 -10.32 8.37 -11.14
C ILE A 159 -9.48 7.12 -11.50
N ALA A 160 -9.80 6.47 -12.61
CA ALA A 160 -9.07 5.31 -13.10
C ALA A 160 -7.59 5.66 -13.34
N ALA A 161 -7.30 6.72 -14.08
CA ALA A 161 -5.93 7.15 -14.39
C ALA A 161 -5.10 7.44 -13.13
N GLN A 162 -5.68 8.08 -12.10
CA GLN A 162 -5.01 8.34 -10.84
C GLN A 162 -4.77 7.07 -10.03
N THR A 163 -5.75 6.16 -9.98
CA THR A 163 -5.63 4.87 -9.28
C THR A 163 -4.57 3.99 -9.94
N GLU A 164 -4.59 3.85 -11.27
CA GLU A 164 -3.61 3.09 -12.03
C GLU A 164 -2.21 3.65 -11.87
N GLY A 165 -2.06 4.98 -12.05
CA GLY A 165 -0.78 5.66 -11.84
C GLY A 165 -0.27 5.54 -10.40
N GLY A 166 -1.16 5.55 -9.40
CA GLY A 166 -0.83 5.31 -8.00
C GLY A 166 -0.35 3.89 -7.75
N ALA A 167 -1.05 2.89 -8.29
CA ALA A 167 -0.69 1.48 -8.16
C ALA A 167 0.68 1.18 -8.80
N ILE A 168 0.94 1.71 -10.01
CA ILE A 168 2.26 1.62 -10.68
C ILE A 168 3.35 2.27 -9.84
N PHE A 169 3.09 3.47 -9.30
CA PHE A 169 4.04 4.18 -8.47
C PHE A 169 4.40 3.39 -7.21
N GLY A 170 3.39 2.87 -6.50
CA GLY A 170 3.60 2.05 -5.30
C GLY A 170 4.31 0.73 -5.60
N ALA A 171 3.94 0.05 -6.70
CA ALA A 171 4.61 -1.17 -7.14
C ALA A 171 6.07 -0.91 -7.55
N SER A 172 6.34 0.23 -8.23
CA SER A 172 7.69 0.65 -8.59
C SER A 172 8.55 0.88 -7.35
N ALA A 173 8.02 1.58 -6.34
CA ALA A 173 8.71 1.78 -5.08
C ALA A 173 8.98 0.45 -4.36
N ALA A 174 7.99 -0.43 -4.32
CA ALA A 174 8.09 -1.73 -3.65
C ALA A 174 9.12 -2.68 -4.27
N LEU A 175 9.32 -2.63 -5.59
CA LEU A 175 10.14 -3.61 -6.31
C LEU A 175 11.54 -3.09 -6.66
N PHE A 176 11.70 -1.79 -6.92
CA PHE A 176 12.90 -1.29 -7.58
C PHE A 176 13.63 -0.17 -6.84
N GLN A 177 12.88 0.71 -6.14
CA GLN A 177 13.43 1.98 -5.68
C GLN A 177 14.17 1.82 -4.35
N GLU A 178 15.46 2.09 -4.38
CA GLU A 178 16.32 2.10 -3.20
C GLU A 178 17.26 3.28 -3.26
N LEU A 179 17.39 4.01 -2.14
CA LEU A 179 18.37 5.07 -1.95
C LEU A 179 19.37 4.63 -0.89
N THR A 180 20.64 4.59 -1.26
CA THR A 180 21.74 4.21 -0.37
C THR A 180 22.72 5.36 -0.17
N PHE A 181 23.26 5.46 1.03
CA PHE A 181 24.22 6.48 1.38
C PHE A 181 25.55 5.85 1.74
N GLU A 182 26.62 6.39 1.18
CA GLU A 182 27.98 6.01 1.49
C GLU A 182 28.80 7.27 1.79
N ASN A 183 29.45 7.32 2.95
CA ASN A 183 30.24 8.47 3.41
C ASN A 183 29.48 9.81 3.30
N GLY A 184 28.19 9.82 3.63
CA GLY A 184 27.32 11.00 3.57
C GLY A 184 26.88 11.42 2.17
N ARG A 185 27.12 10.60 1.15
CA ARG A 185 26.70 10.86 -0.24
C ARG A 185 25.69 9.84 -0.72
N LEU A 186 24.67 10.35 -1.39
CA LEU A 186 23.69 9.52 -2.09
C LEU A 186 24.35 8.81 -3.28
N GLN A 187 24.15 7.49 -3.41
CA GLN A 187 24.71 6.71 -4.49
C GLN A 187 23.85 6.77 -5.77
N GLN A 188 22.54 6.86 -5.61
CA GLN A 188 21.59 6.99 -6.72
C GLN A 188 21.43 8.47 -7.07
N THR A 189 22.20 8.93 -8.05
CA THR A 189 22.26 10.36 -8.43
C THR A 189 21.42 10.71 -9.65
N ASN A 190 20.91 9.71 -10.39
CA ASN A 190 20.08 9.93 -11.58
C ASN A 190 19.26 8.67 -11.89
N PHE A 191 18.33 8.73 -12.82
CA PHE A 191 17.42 7.66 -13.23
C PHE A 191 18.11 6.39 -13.77
N ASN A 192 19.34 6.46 -14.21
CA ASN A 192 20.13 5.26 -14.56
C ASN A 192 20.54 4.44 -13.35
N THR A 193 20.63 5.05 -12.17
CA THR A 193 20.98 4.40 -10.90
C THR A 193 19.81 4.29 -9.93
N PHE A 194 18.70 4.96 -10.23
CA PHE A 194 17.43 4.89 -9.48
C PHE A 194 16.34 4.35 -10.42
N PRO A 195 16.22 3.03 -10.56
CA PRO A 195 15.29 2.42 -11.50
C PRO A 195 13.83 2.66 -11.08
N VAL A 196 12.99 2.89 -12.08
CA VAL A 196 11.53 2.91 -11.95
C VAL A 196 10.95 1.82 -12.84
N MET A 197 9.76 1.34 -12.52
CA MET A 197 9.05 0.35 -13.30
C MET A 197 8.89 0.80 -14.75
N ARG A 198 9.26 -0.07 -15.68
CA ARG A 198 9.16 0.19 -17.12
C ARG A 198 7.91 -0.45 -17.70
N MET A 199 7.54 -0.07 -18.93
CA MET A 199 6.31 -0.55 -19.56
C MET A 199 6.21 -2.07 -19.69
N ASN A 200 7.31 -2.76 -19.93
CA ASN A 200 7.35 -4.23 -20.03
C ASN A 200 7.29 -4.94 -18.67
N GLU A 201 7.47 -4.20 -17.58
CA GLU A 201 7.38 -4.69 -16.21
C GLU A 201 6.02 -4.38 -15.58
N CYS A 202 5.28 -3.43 -16.19
CA CYS A 202 4.01 -2.96 -15.71
C CYS A 202 2.96 -4.09 -15.73
N PRO A 203 2.25 -4.33 -14.62
CA PRO A 203 1.15 -5.28 -14.60
C PRO A 203 -0.06 -4.76 -15.39
N GLN A 204 -0.96 -5.67 -15.75
CA GLN A 204 -2.32 -5.26 -16.13
C GLN A 204 -3.02 -4.70 -14.88
N ILE A 205 -3.54 -3.47 -14.98
CA ILE A 205 -4.28 -2.85 -13.87
C ILE A 205 -5.73 -2.65 -14.26
N GLU A 206 -6.62 -2.99 -13.33
CA GLU A 206 -8.06 -2.81 -13.46
C GLU A 206 -8.56 -1.95 -12.31
N THR A 207 -9.19 -0.83 -12.64
CA THR A 207 -9.80 0.05 -11.65
C THR A 207 -11.30 -0.13 -11.60
N HIS A 208 -11.83 -0.34 -10.40
CA HIS A 208 -13.27 -0.45 -10.12
C HIS A 208 -13.66 0.60 -9.09
N ILE A 209 -14.60 1.45 -9.45
CA ILE A 209 -15.06 2.55 -8.60
C ILE A 209 -16.34 2.12 -7.86
N VAL A 210 -16.37 2.34 -6.55
CA VAL A 210 -17.61 2.24 -5.78
C VAL A 210 -18.44 3.48 -6.06
N ASP A 211 -19.62 3.29 -6.62
CA ASP A 211 -20.55 4.39 -6.90
C ASP A 211 -21.43 4.64 -5.67
N ASN A 212 -21.30 5.81 -5.06
CA ASN A 212 -22.07 6.23 -3.92
C ASN A 212 -22.24 7.78 -3.91
N HIS A 213 -23.00 8.29 -2.94
CA HIS A 213 -23.27 9.72 -2.78
C HIS A 213 -22.56 10.33 -1.57
N GLU A 214 -21.53 9.69 -1.10
CA GLU A 214 -20.71 10.18 0.00
C GLU A 214 -19.92 11.44 -0.39
N LYS A 215 -19.43 12.15 0.62
CA LYS A 215 -18.56 13.34 0.40
C LYS A 215 -17.34 12.94 -0.42
N SER A 216 -17.00 13.78 -1.40
CA SER A 216 -15.81 13.60 -2.24
C SER A 216 -14.51 13.60 -1.42
N GLY A 217 -13.69 12.61 -1.62
CA GLY A 217 -12.34 12.49 -1.10
C GLY A 217 -11.27 12.82 -2.13
N GLY A 218 -10.00 12.82 -1.70
CA GLY A 218 -8.85 12.94 -2.59
C GLY A 218 -8.64 11.68 -3.42
N ILE A 219 -8.17 11.83 -4.65
CA ILE A 219 -7.88 10.69 -5.54
C ILE A 219 -6.45 10.68 -6.08
N GLY A 220 -5.69 11.74 -5.84
CA GLY A 220 -4.31 11.84 -6.33
C GLY A 220 -3.35 10.82 -5.74
N GLU A 221 -3.61 10.32 -4.54
CA GLU A 221 -2.68 9.56 -3.70
C GLU A 221 -3.19 8.18 -3.22
N PRO A 222 -4.51 7.96 -2.97
CA PRO A 222 -5.01 6.72 -2.35
C PRO A 222 -4.71 5.42 -3.12
N GLY A 223 -4.37 5.51 -4.41
CA GLY A 223 -3.95 4.36 -5.20
C GLY A 223 -2.55 3.81 -4.86
N VAL A 224 -1.76 4.51 -4.04
CA VAL A 224 -0.38 4.10 -3.72
C VAL A 224 -0.29 3.10 -2.56
N PRO A 225 -0.91 3.35 -1.38
CA PRO A 225 -0.60 2.64 -0.14
C PRO A 225 -0.81 1.13 -0.22
N CYS A 226 -1.86 0.68 -0.89
CA CYS A 226 -2.20 -0.75 -0.99
C CYS A 226 -1.29 -1.56 -1.92
N ALA A 227 -0.47 -0.92 -2.77
CA ALA A 227 0.30 -1.65 -3.80
C ALA A 227 1.39 -2.54 -3.17
N ALA A 228 2.24 -1.97 -2.32
CA ALA A 228 3.33 -2.71 -1.69
C ALA A 228 2.82 -3.88 -0.82
N PRO A 229 1.86 -3.70 0.10
CA PRO A 229 1.39 -4.80 0.92
C PRO A 229 0.62 -5.86 0.13
N ALA A 230 -0.17 -5.51 -0.89
CA ALA A 230 -0.83 -6.50 -1.73
C ALA A 230 0.18 -7.40 -2.46
N ILE A 231 1.28 -6.82 -2.97
CA ILE A 231 2.37 -7.57 -3.60
C ILE A 231 3.09 -8.45 -2.56
N ALA A 232 3.45 -7.90 -1.40
CA ALA A 232 4.14 -8.64 -0.34
C ALA A 232 3.30 -9.83 0.19
N ASN A 233 2.00 -9.64 0.37
CA ASN A 233 1.07 -10.68 0.78
C ASN A 233 0.90 -11.77 -0.29
N ALA A 234 0.93 -11.38 -1.58
CA ALA A 234 0.93 -12.35 -2.69
C ALA A 234 2.23 -13.18 -2.74
N ILE A 235 3.37 -12.56 -2.44
CA ILE A 235 4.66 -13.27 -2.33
C ILE A 235 4.62 -14.26 -1.17
N PHE A 236 4.07 -13.88 -0.02
CA PHE A 236 3.90 -14.82 1.07
C PHE A 236 3.03 -16.02 0.68
N ALA A 237 1.91 -15.77 0.00
CA ALA A 237 1.05 -16.84 -0.51
C ALA A 237 1.77 -17.76 -1.51
N ALA A 238 2.75 -17.24 -2.27
CA ALA A 238 3.55 -18.01 -3.22
C ALA A 238 4.68 -18.82 -2.56
N THR A 239 5.31 -18.27 -1.51
CA THR A 239 6.62 -18.75 -1.02
C THR A 239 6.62 -19.17 0.45
N GLY A 240 5.63 -18.74 1.22
CA GLY A 240 5.63 -18.86 2.69
C GLY A 240 6.57 -17.89 3.41
N LYS A 241 7.22 -16.97 2.68
CA LYS A 241 8.18 -16.00 3.23
C LYS A 241 7.55 -14.62 3.39
N ARG A 242 7.75 -13.99 4.55
CA ARG A 242 7.26 -12.64 4.84
C ARG A 242 8.25 -11.57 4.40
N ILE A 243 7.75 -10.54 3.73
CA ILE A 243 8.51 -9.36 3.34
C ILE A 243 8.35 -8.30 4.44
N ARG A 244 9.46 -7.88 5.04
CA ARG A 244 9.47 -6.88 6.13
C ARG A 244 10.27 -5.63 5.79
N LYS A 245 10.90 -5.60 4.61
CA LYS A 245 11.73 -4.49 4.13
C LYS A 245 11.45 -4.23 2.66
N LEU A 246 11.47 -2.96 2.29
CA LEU A 246 11.38 -2.50 0.91
C LEU A 246 12.72 -1.85 0.49
N PRO A 247 13.07 -1.91 -0.79
CA PRO A 247 12.39 -2.67 -1.85
C PRO A 247 12.49 -4.19 -1.61
N ILE A 248 11.55 -4.92 -2.20
CA ILE A 248 11.42 -6.37 -2.02
C ILE A 248 12.69 -7.09 -2.50
N ARG A 249 13.32 -7.84 -1.58
CA ARG A 249 14.46 -8.72 -1.85
C ARG A 249 14.16 -10.07 -1.22
N LEU A 250 13.94 -11.11 -2.04
CA LEU A 250 13.58 -12.45 -1.53
C LEU A 250 14.68 -13.10 -0.71
N SER A 251 15.92 -12.68 -0.86
CA SER A 251 17.04 -13.09 -0.01
C SER A 251 16.97 -12.55 1.42
N GLU A 252 16.21 -11.47 1.63
CA GLU A 252 16.00 -10.84 2.94
C GLU A 252 14.63 -11.20 3.55
N ALA A 253 13.84 -12.04 2.87
CA ALA A 253 12.52 -12.47 3.33
C ALA A 253 12.64 -13.56 4.42
N VAL A 254 11.76 -13.50 5.42
CA VAL A 254 11.71 -14.39 6.59
C VAL A 254 10.47 -15.27 6.62
#